data_98052f7fdb772a2ed3d23da77875568b
#
_entry.id   98052f7fdb772a2ed3d23da77875568b
#
_cell.length_a   1.000
_cell.length_b   1.000
_cell.length_c   1.000
_cell.angle_alpha   90.00
_cell.angle_beta   90.00
_cell.angle_gamma   90.00
#
_symmetry.space_group_name_H-M   'P 1'
#
loop_
_entity.id
_entity.type
_entity.pdbx_description
1 polymer ?
#
loop_
_entity_poly.entity_id
_entity_poly.type
_entity_poly.pdbx_seq_one_letter_code
_entity_poly.pdbx_strand_id
1 'polypeptide(L)'
;MFTLYFIFFINIIESIYKKLEFNYIFIYTLIYRIELILGGPMELLKIQIKNWQTFSDISLECKDFLVFIGASSTGKSSFMKALLYFFQVRNLHDGDIRNPNLPLEIIGTFKGEKGHIFQLRILNNPYQKTRYFVKNNVSKHEKNFRNWEEIEEKDYKNYVSEIHIFYIPSFMKISYLDYLVEKLFQNENLRKYYKYYKKFKDSMNKKMSFGYYRHIFINFLQEIAEKEKSHNFWENSILLWEEPEFYLTPQQERACYEALSQNTKLGLMAIVSTNSSRFIELGNYQSLCIFRRIKEEVEICQYSGTLFSGDEVTVFNMNYWINPDRSELFFAKKVILVEGQTDKIVLSYLAKNLGIYNYNYSIIECGSKSSIPQFIRLLNAFHIPYVAVYDKDNHYWRNETELENSTLKNKMIQKLVWKKLGEWVEFENDIEEEIYDESRDKKNYKNKPFYALETVINPKYIVPKRLEEKVRKIFE
;
A
#
# COMPACT_ATOMS: atom_id res chain seq x y z
N MET A 1 35.15 -11.51 21.45
CA MET A 1 35.73 -12.73 22.10
C MET A 1 34.71 -13.89 22.06
N PHE A 2 33.45 -13.70 22.37
CA PHE A 2 32.41 -14.72 22.32
C PHE A 2 32.20 -15.30 20.90
N THR A 3 32.19 -14.46 19.86
CA THR A 3 32.00 -14.88 18.45
C THR A 3 33.11 -15.79 17.92
N LEU A 4 34.36 -15.58 18.35
CA LEU A 4 35.50 -16.42 18.00
C LEU A 4 35.45 -17.79 18.71
N TYR A 5 34.98 -17.86 19.93
CA TYR A 5 34.76 -19.12 20.66
C TYR A 5 33.62 -19.93 20.01
N PHE A 6 32.62 -19.27 19.50
CA PHE A 6 31.47 -19.89 18.87
C PHE A 6 31.81 -20.48 17.49
N ILE A 7 32.56 -19.74 16.67
CA ILE A 7 33.08 -20.26 15.38
C ILE A 7 34.00 -21.45 15.64
N PHE A 8 34.78 -21.41 16.69
CA PHE A 8 35.65 -22.55 17.09
C PHE A 8 34.84 -23.75 17.56
N PHE A 9 33.73 -23.53 18.26
CA PHE A 9 32.80 -24.60 18.70
C PHE A 9 32.03 -25.23 17.54
N ILE A 10 31.59 -24.46 16.57
CA ILE A 10 30.97 -24.95 15.33
C ILE A 10 31.96 -25.79 14.52
N ASN A 11 33.18 -25.32 14.36
CA ASN A 11 34.22 -26.04 13.64
C ASN A 11 34.63 -27.37 14.34
N ILE A 12 34.55 -27.40 15.68
CA ILE A 12 34.76 -28.63 16.45
C ILE A 12 33.58 -29.61 16.24
N ILE A 13 32.35 -29.12 16.26
CA ILE A 13 31.16 -29.90 16.00
C ILE A 13 31.19 -30.48 14.55
N GLU A 14 31.55 -29.67 13.55
CA GLU A 14 31.74 -30.13 12.17
C GLU A 14 32.88 -31.17 12.03
N SER A 15 33.96 -31.03 12.80
CA SER A 15 35.08 -31.98 12.81
C SER A 15 34.73 -33.31 13.47
N ILE A 16 33.95 -33.26 14.56
CA ILE A 16 33.43 -34.48 15.25
C ILE A 16 32.42 -35.17 14.33
N TYR A 17 31.73 -34.40 13.48
CA TYR A 17 30.68 -34.85 12.56
C TYR A 17 31.22 -35.66 11.37
N LYS A 18 32.35 -35.28 10.82
CA LYS A 18 33.03 -36.08 9.78
C LYS A 18 33.47 -37.46 10.26
N LYS A 19 33.42 -37.73 11.56
CA LYS A 19 33.83 -39.01 12.16
C LYS A 19 32.69 -39.92 12.63
N LEU A 20 31.42 -39.43 12.68
CA LEU A 20 30.29 -40.19 13.18
C LEU A 20 29.13 -40.05 12.19
N GLU A 21 28.73 -41.13 11.56
CA GLU A 21 27.55 -41.24 10.68
C GLU A 21 26.23 -41.00 11.44
N PHE A 22 26.06 -39.82 12.09
CA PHE A 22 24.82 -39.46 12.77
C PHE A 22 23.94 -38.55 11.91
N ASN A 23 22.63 -38.77 12.02
CA ASN A 23 21.53 -38.13 11.28
C ASN A 23 21.71 -36.64 11.05
N TYR A 24 22.01 -36.20 9.84
CA TYR A 24 22.09 -34.83 9.35
C TYR A 24 20.92 -33.95 9.79
N ILE A 25 19.75 -34.57 9.93
CA ILE A 25 18.49 -33.93 10.31
C ILE A 25 18.50 -33.39 11.75
N PHE A 26 19.08 -34.13 12.70
CA PHE A 26 19.08 -33.75 14.11
C PHE A 26 19.98 -32.54 14.38
N ILE A 27 21.05 -32.42 13.68
CA ILE A 27 22.02 -31.32 13.88
C ILE A 27 21.61 -30.08 13.10
N TYR A 28 21.08 -30.23 11.89
CA TYR A 28 20.45 -29.10 11.23
C TYR A 28 19.35 -28.47 12.15
N THR A 29 18.57 -29.33 12.82
CA THR A 29 17.55 -28.85 13.78
C THR A 29 18.17 -28.20 15.03
N LEU A 30 19.33 -28.73 15.51
CA LEU A 30 20.03 -28.18 16.69
C LEU A 30 20.79 -26.89 16.37
N ILE A 31 21.52 -26.83 15.27
CA ILE A 31 22.18 -25.60 14.76
C ILE A 31 21.12 -24.53 14.48
N TYR A 32 20.01 -24.89 13.90
CA TYR A 32 18.90 -24.04 13.62
C TYR A 32 18.22 -23.49 14.90
N ARG A 33 18.03 -24.33 15.93
CA ARG A 33 17.55 -23.87 17.24
C ARG A 33 18.57 -22.93 17.92
N ILE A 34 19.84 -23.14 17.70
CA ILE A 34 20.93 -22.30 18.26
C ILE A 34 21.02 -20.96 17.48
N GLU A 35 20.89 -20.97 16.15
CA GLU A 35 20.87 -19.74 15.32
C GLU A 35 19.64 -18.88 15.61
N LEU A 36 18.46 -19.49 15.86
CA LEU A 36 17.25 -18.78 16.30
C LEU A 36 17.35 -18.23 17.75
N ILE A 37 18.15 -18.87 18.60
CA ILE A 37 18.43 -18.39 19.97
C ILE A 37 19.45 -17.23 19.96
N LEU A 38 20.24 -17.08 18.90
CA LEU A 38 21.31 -16.07 18.79
C LEU A 38 20.90 -14.81 18.02
N GLY A 39 19.64 -14.67 17.60
CA GLY A 39 19.08 -13.42 17.10
C GLY A 39 19.69 -12.94 15.79
N GLY A 40 19.47 -13.66 14.68
CA GLY A 40 19.81 -13.19 13.34
C GLY A 40 18.68 -12.38 12.68
N PRO A 41 18.93 -11.76 11.51
CA PRO A 41 17.94 -10.99 10.79
C PRO A 41 16.70 -11.83 10.41
N MET A 42 15.52 -11.31 10.75
CA MET A 42 14.24 -11.95 10.46
C MET A 42 13.37 -10.99 9.63
N GLU A 43 13.01 -11.41 8.43
CA GLU A 43 12.15 -10.67 7.51
C GLU A 43 10.77 -11.33 7.45
N LEU A 44 9.69 -10.60 7.76
CA LEU A 44 8.32 -11.07 7.59
C LEU A 44 7.93 -11.01 6.12
N LEU A 45 7.74 -12.17 5.48
CA LEU A 45 7.41 -12.28 4.05
C LEU A 45 5.91 -12.29 3.77
N LYS A 46 5.12 -12.87 4.68
CA LYS A 46 3.68 -13.08 4.47
C LYS A 46 2.96 -13.23 5.80
N ILE A 47 1.75 -12.71 5.86
CA ILE A 47 0.82 -12.93 6.97
C ILE A 47 -0.52 -13.46 6.46
N GLN A 48 -1.09 -14.44 7.13
CA GLN A 48 -2.42 -14.98 6.89
C GLN A 48 -3.22 -14.85 8.17
N ILE A 49 -4.46 -14.38 8.08
CA ILE A 49 -5.32 -14.11 9.23
C ILE A 49 -6.70 -14.69 8.93
N LYS A 50 -7.19 -15.56 9.82
CA LYS A 50 -8.53 -16.14 9.74
C LYS A 50 -9.35 -15.84 10.99
N ASN A 51 -10.60 -15.58 10.78
CA ASN A 51 -11.60 -15.36 11.83
C ASN A 51 -11.24 -14.23 12.82
N TRP A 52 -10.72 -13.11 12.27
CA TRP A 52 -10.32 -11.94 13.05
C TRP A 52 -11.22 -10.74 12.73
N GLN A 53 -11.96 -10.20 13.70
CA GLN A 53 -12.80 -8.99 13.55
C GLN A 53 -13.57 -8.97 12.22
N THR A 54 -13.12 -8.19 11.23
CA THR A 54 -13.76 -8.03 9.92
C THR A 54 -13.31 -9.10 8.91
N PHE A 55 -12.32 -9.90 9.21
CA PHE A 55 -11.71 -10.86 8.29
C PHE A 55 -12.21 -12.28 8.52
N SER A 56 -12.73 -12.91 7.47
CA SER A 56 -12.99 -14.36 7.44
C SER A 56 -11.72 -15.14 7.18
N ASP A 57 -11.04 -14.84 6.08
CA ASP A 57 -9.75 -15.41 5.67
C ASP A 57 -9.07 -14.45 4.72
N ILE A 58 -7.92 -13.91 5.12
CA ILE A 58 -7.12 -12.98 4.33
C ILE A 58 -5.65 -13.37 4.34
N SER A 59 -4.96 -12.96 3.28
CA SER A 59 -3.52 -13.17 3.13
C SER A 59 -2.90 -11.93 2.51
N LEU A 60 -1.74 -11.52 3.03
CA LEU A 60 -0.98 -10.38 2.57
C LEU A 60 0.49 -10.74 2.40
N GLU A 61 1.08 -10.41 1.27
CA GLU A 61 2.53 -10.45 1.06
C GLU A 61 3.16 -9.21 1.67
N CYS A 62 4.14 -9.40 2.53
CA CYS A 62 4.83 -8.32 3.23
C CYS A 62 6.02 -7.83 2.40
N LYS A 63 6.19 -6.50 2.40
CA LYS A 63 7.30 -5.78 1.77
C LYS A 63 7.80 -4.74 2.75
N ASP A 64 8.98 -4.19 2.49
CA ASP A 64 9.59 -3.19 3.36
C ASP A 64 8.70 -1.98 3.60
N PHE A 65 7.91 -1.59 2.59
CA PHE A 65 6.92 -0.52 2.71
C PHE A 65 5.55 -0.99 2.25
N LEU A 66 4.55 -0.90 3.13
CA LEU A 66 3.15 -1.19 2.81
C LEU A 66 2.26 0.00 3.18
N VAL A 67 1.42 0.40 2.25
CA VAL A 67 0.45 1.48 2.42
C VAL A 67 -0.96 0.91 2.32
N PHE A 68 -1.67 0.87 3.43
CA PHE A 68 -3.04 0.40 3.53
C PHE A 68 -4.00 1.54 3.26
N ILE A 69 -4.78 1.43 2.19
CA ILE A 69 -5.79 2.39 1.79
C ILE A 69 -7.17 1.74 1.68
N GLY A 70 -8.20 2.53 1.73
CA GLY A 70 -9.59 2.08 1.65
C GLY A 70 -10.50 2.90 2.55
N ALA A 71 -11.81 2.78 2.37
CA ALA A 71 -12.80 3.49 3.15
C ALA A 71 -12.67 3.21 4.66
N SER A 72 -13.28 4.05 5.49
CA SER A 72 -13.36 3.80 6.93
C SER A 72 -14.04 2.44 7.21
N SER A 73 -13.62 1.78 8.26
CA SER A 73 -14.17 0.48 8.68
C SER A 73 -13.96 -0.69 7.69
N THR A 74 -13.00 -0.58 6.76
CA THR A 74 -12.63 -1.70 5.87
C THR A 74 -11.60 -2.65 6.49
N GLY A 75 -11.17 -2.42 7.74
CA GLY A 75 -10.30 -3.36 8.45
C GLY A 75 -8.81 -3.00 8.51
N LYS A 76 -8.39 -1.81 8.03
CA LYS A 76 -6.97 -1.38 8.09
C LYS A 76 -6.40 -1.48 9.51
N SER A 77 -7.04 -0.83 10.48
CA SER A 77 -6.64 -0.92 11.90
C SER A 77 -6.84 -2.32 12.50
N SER A 78 -7.82 -3.06 12.00
CA SER A 78 -8.08 -4.45 12.40
C SER A 78 -6.89 -5.34 12.06
N PHE A 79 -6.31 -5.15 10.87
CA PHE A 79 -5.12 -5.87 10.44
C PHE A 79 -3.90 -5.55 11.32
N MET A 80 -3.66 -4.26 11.62
CA MET A 80 -2.58 -3.86 12.52
C MET A 80 -2.74 -4.45 13.93
N LYS A 81 -3.96 -4.49 14.45
CA LYS A 81 -4.25 -5.13 15.73
C LYS A 81 -3.97 -6.63 15.71
N ALA A 82 -4.23 -7.32 14.59
CA ALA A 82 -3.89 -8.73 14.44
C ALA A 82 -2.37 -8.94 14.46
N LEU A 83 -1.59 -8.06 13.81
CA LEU A 83 -0.13 -8.09 13.90
C LEU A 83 0.36 -7.86 15.35
N LEU A 84 -0.21 -6.87 16.06
CA LEU A 84 0.15 -6.61 17.46
C LEU A 84 -0.13 -7.84 18.36
N TYR A 85 -1.21 -8.56 18.13
CA TYR A 85 -1.50 -9.81 18.82
C TYR A 85 -0.52 -10.90 18.41
N PHE A 86 -0.26 -11.07 17.13
CA PHE A 86 0.69 -12.06 16.61
C PHE A 86 2.09 -11.87 17.21
N PHE A 87 2.59 -10.65 17.30
CA PHE A 87 3.88 -10.33 17.91
C PHE A 87 3.83 -10.18 19.44
N GLN A 88 2.75 -10.59 20.08
CA GLN A 88 2.57 -10.57 21.55
C GLN A 88 2.74 -9.16 22.19
N VAL A 89 2.48 -8.11 21.42
CA VAL A 89 2.48 -6.70 21.90
C VAL A 89 1.17 -6.37 22.61
N ARG A 90 0.07 -7.05 22.23
CA ARG A 90 -1.24 -6.93 22.89
C ARG A 90 -1.86 -8.31 23.16
N ASN A 91 -2.76 -8.37 24.11
CA ASN A 91 -3.56 -9.56 24.39
C ASN A 91 -4.76 -9.68 23.43
N LEU A 92 -5.28 -10.90 23.30
CA LEU A 92 -6.55 -11.17 22.63
C LEU A 92 -7.72 -10.65 23.48
N HIS A 93 -8.70 -10.05 22.83
CA HIS A 93 -9.97 -9.62 23.43
C HIS A 93 -11.14 -10.32 22.73
N ASP A 94 -12.27 -10.49 23.42
CA ASP A 94 -13.44 -11.17 22.84
C ASP A 94 -13.92 -10.54 21.53
N GLY A 95 -13.85 -9.22 21.41
CA GLY A 95 -14.19 -8.50 20.18
C GLY A 95 -13.21 -8.67 19.00
N ASP A 96 -12.10 -9.39 19.19
CA ASP A 96 -11.15 -9.69 18.13
C ASP A 96 -11.56 -10.93 17.32
N ILE A 97 -12.39 -11.82 17.89
CA ILE A 97 -12.86 -13.04 17.24
C ILE A 97 -14.13 -12.73 16.45
N ARG A 98 -14.11 -12.94 15.12
CA ARG A 98 -15.25 -12.68 14.24
C ARG A 98 -16.43 -13.60 14.52
N ASN A 99 -16.17 -14.90 14.56
CA ASN A 99 -17.15 -15.93 14.87
C ASN A 99 -16.66 -16.80 16.04
N PRO A 100 -17.29 -16.72 17.21
CA PRO A 100 -16.88 -17.48 18.40
C PRO A 100 -16.89 -19.00 18.22
N ASN A 101 -17.62 -19.52 17.25
CA ASN A 101 -17.72 -20.95 16.97
C ASN A 101 -16.63 -21.51 16.05
N LEU A 102 -15.81 -20.62 15.47
CA LEU A 102 -14.73 -20.98 14.55
C LEU A 102 -13.37 -20.68 15.17
N PRO A 103 -12.32 -21.44 14.83
CA PRO A 103 -10.98 -21.15 15.29
C PRO A 103 -10.47 -19.83 14.71
N LEU A 104 -9.79 -19.04 15.52
CA LEU A 104 -8.96 -17.94 15.09
C LEU A 104 -7.57 -18.48 14.76
N GLU A 105 -7.04 -18.12 13.60
CA GLU A 105 -5.72 -18.57 13.16
C GLU A 105 -4.94 -17.38 12.56
N ILE A 106 -3.69 -17.21 12.99
CA ILE A 106 -2.75 -16.26 12.37
C ILE A 106 -1.46 -16.99 12.07
N ILE A 107 -0.98 -16.90 10.81
CA ILE A 107 0.25 -17.51 10.35
C ILE A 107 1.15 -16.44 9.76
N GLY A 108 2.36 -16.30 10.32
CA GLY A 108 3.45 -15.49 9.76
C GLY A 108 4.48 -16.37 9.06
N THR A 109 4.90 -15.99 7.86
CA THR A 109 6.00 -16.62 7.13
C THR A 109 7.19 -15.69 7.18
N PHE A 110 8.34 -16.22 7.61
CA PHE A 110 9.56 -15.47 7.83
C PHE A 110 10.70 -16.02 7.00
N LYS A 111 11.63 -15.14 6.67
CA LYS A 111 12.95 -15.49 6.15
C LYS A 111 13.98 -15.11 7.21
N GLY A 112 14.72 -16.07 7.68
CA GLY A 112 15.82 -15.90 8.63
C GLY A 112 17.19 -15.80 7.93
N GLU A 113 18.25 -15.87 8.73
CA GLU A 113 19.63 -15.91 8.23
C GLU A 113 19.82 -16.95 7.13
N LYS A 114 20.74 -16.71 6.21
CA LYS A 114 21.08 -17.59 5.08
C LYS A 114 19.89 -17.93 4.15
N GLY A 115 18.79 -17.14 4.22
CA GLY A 115 17.62 -17.32 3.37
C GLY A 115 16.70 -18.46 3.77
N HIS A 116 16.83 -18.96 4.98
CA HIS A 116 15.97 -20.00 5.54
C HIS A 116 14.55 -19.48 5.74
N ILE A 117 13.54 -20.29 5.36
CA ILE A 117 12.12 -19.91 5.48
C ILE A 117 11.46 -20.78 6.56
N PHE A 118 10.73 -20.13 7.46
CA PHE A 118 9.93 -20.79 8.49
C PHE A 118 8.59 -20.08 8.69
N GLN A 119 7.68 -20.75 9.38
CA GLN A 119 6.36 -20.21 9.69
C GLN A 119 6.10 -20.30 11.19
N LEU A 120 5.50 -19.26 11.76
CA LEU A 120 4.92 -19.27 13.10
C LEU A 120 3.42 -19.20 12.99
N ARG A 121 2.71 -19.92 13.88
CA ARG A 121 1.26 -19.98 13.90
C ARG A 121 0.73 -19.81 15.31
N ILE A 122 -0.29 -18.96 15.46
CA ILE A 122 -1.16 -18.89 16.62
C ILE A 122 -2.50 -19.50 16.24
N LEU A 123 -2.98 -20.42 17.03
CA LEU A 123 -4.29 -21.05 16.91
C LEU A 123 -5.07 -20.91 18.22
N ASN A 124 -6.22 -20.25 18.14
CA ASN A 124 -7.15 -20.16 19.25
C ASN A 124 -8.45 -20.88 18.87
N ASN A 125 -8.65 -22.06 19.41
CA ASN A 125 -9.90 -22.82 19.22
C ASN A 125 -10.96 -22.34 20.23
N PRO A 126 -12.26 -22.41 19.87
CA PRO A 126 -13.33 -22.12 20.77
C PRO A 126 -13.19 -22.91 22.10
N TYR A 127 -13.31 -22.17 23.20
CA TYR A 127 -13.26 -22.75 24.56
C TYR A 127 -11.95 -23.47 24.94
N GLN A 128 -10.86 -23.24 24.21
CA GLN A 128 -9.56 -23.85 24.49
C GLN A 128 -8.50 -22.76 24.73
N LYS A 129 -7.38 -23.17 25.33
CA LYS A 129 -6.20 -22.28 25.44
C LYS A 129 -5.61 -22.07 24.07
N THR A 130 -5.03 -20.88 23.87
CA THR A 130 -4.23 -20.56 22.68
C THR A 130 -3.07 -21.53 22.54
N ARG A 131 -2.84 -22.02 21.33
CA ARG A 131 -1.76 -22.95 20.99
C ARG A 131 -0.84 -22.28 19.97
N TYR A 132 0.44 -22.62 20.08
CA TYR A 132 1.49 -22.02 19.27
C TYR A 132 2.22 -23.12 18.51
N PHE A 133 2.62 -22.82 17.29
CA PHE A 133 3.26 -23.80 16.40
C PHE A 133 4.38 -23.16 15.61
N VAL A 134 5.39 -23.96 15.29
CA VAL A 134 6.44 -23.65 14.35
C VAL A 134 6.45 -24.66 13.20
N LYS A 135 6.80 -24.21 12.03
CA LYS A 135 7.01 -25.05 10.85
C LYS A 135 8.23 -24.59 10.12
N ASN A 136 9.23 -25.45 10.03
CA ASN A 136 10.47 -25.19 9.34
C ASN A 136 10.39 -25.72 7.91
N ASN A 137 10.77 -24.91 6.94
CA ASN A 137 10.86 -25.32 5.56
C ASN A 137 12.32 -25.65 5.21
N VAL A 138 12.55 -26.84 4.70
CA VAL A 138 13.87 -27.40 4.46
C VAL A 138 14.25 -27.26 3.00
N SER A 139 14.31 -26.19 2.40
CA SER A 139 14.77 -25.88 1.05
C SER A 139 13.70 -25.45 0.04
N LYS A 140 14.11 -24.57 -0.89
CA LYS A 140 13.31 -24.09 -2.03
C LYS A 140 12.88 -25.19 -3.01
N HIS A 141 13.39 -26.42 -2.87
CA HIS A 141 13.21 -27.52 -3.84
C HIS A 141 12.38 -28.69 -3.33
N GLU A 142 12.03 -28.76 -2.04
CA GLU A 142 11.22 -29.86 -1.53
C GLU A 142 9.76 -29.51 -1.45
N LYS A 143 8.91 -30.22 -2.22
CA LYS A 143 7.45 -30.14 -2.17
C LYS A 143 6.85 -30.72 -0.87
N ASN A 144 7.65 -31.29 0.00
CA ASN A 144 7.19 -31.91 1.25
C ASN A 144 7.36 -30.95 2.41
N PHE A 145 6.27 -30.29 2.76
CA PHE A 145 6.17 -29.51 3.98
C PHE A 145 6.23 -30.45 5.19
N ARG A 146 7.14 -30.20 6.15
CA ARG A 146 7.08 -30.86 7.47
C ARG A 146 5.75 -30.51 8.15
N ASN A 147 5.31 -31.37 9.06
CA ASN A 147 4.13 -31.09 9.89
C ASN A 147 4.39 -29.93 10.84
N TRP A 148 3.32 -29.25 11.27
CA TRP A 148 3.38 -28.25 12.32
C TRP A 148 3.86 -28.92 13.62
N GLU A 149 4.87 -28.32 14.26
CA GLU A 149 5.36 -28.71 15.58
C GLU A 149 4.71 -27.75 16.61
N GLU A 150 4.00 -28.29 17.60
CA GLU A 150 3.47 -27.50 18.69
C GLU A 150 4.58 -27.11 19.65
N ILE A 151 4.64 -25.83 20.03
CA ILE A 151 5.65 -25.26 20.93
C ILE A 151 4.99 -24.57 22.12
N GLU A 152 5.72 -24.40 23.20
CA GLU A 152 5.24 -23.64 24.35
C GLU A 152 5.14 -22.14 24.05
N GLU A 153 4.25 -21.44 24.77
CA GLU A 153 4.10 -19.98 24.67
C GLU A 153 5.44 -19.24 24.88
N LYS A 154 6.26 -19.73 25.79
CA LYS A 154 7.58 -19.17 26.08
C LYS A 154 8.49 -19.22 24.86
N ASP A 155 8.52 -20.37 24.17
CA ASP A 155 9.33 -20.51 22.96
C ASP A 155 8.82 -19.65 21.83
N TYR A 156 7.50 -19.56 21.64
CA TYR A 156 6.90 -18.65 20.68
C TYR A 156 7.30 -17.19 20.97
N LYS A 157 7.22 -16.78 22.23
CA LYS A 157 7.63 -15.42 22.65
C LYS A 157 9.12 -15.17 22.36
N ASN A 158 9.98 -16.15 22.52
CA ASN A 158 11.39 -16.03 22.18
C ASN A 158 11.56 -15.74 20.66
N TYR A 159 10.84 -16.45 19.78
CA TYR A 159 10.88 -16.18 18.33
C TYR A 159 10.48 -14.72 17.99
N VAL A 160 9.34 -14.26 18.52
CA VAL A 160 8.80 -12.95 18.16
C VAL A 160 9.48 -11.79 18.90
N SER A 161 10.18 -12.04 20.00
CA SER A 161 10.89 -11.00 20.78
C SER A 161 12.07 -10.40 20.04
N GLU A 162 12.62 -11.10 19.05
CA GLU A 162 13.67 -10.60 18.18
C GLU A 162 13.20 -9.49 17.25
N ILE A 163 11.87 -9.37 17.05
CA ILE A 163 11.27 -8.35 16.19
C ILE A 163 10.76 -7.19 17.04
N HIS A 164 11.29 -6.00 16.76
CA HIS A 164 10.92 -4.77 17.45
C HIS A 164 9.70 -4.12 16.78
N ILE A 165 8.53 -4.19 17.44
CA ILE A 165 7.31 -3.58 16.94
C ILE A 165 7.13 -2.19 17.54
N PHE A 166 7.01 -1.19 16.65
CA PHE A 166 6.66 0.18 17.00
C PHE A 166 5.28 0.51 16.45
N TYR A 167 4.33 0.76 17.33
CA TYR A 167 2.95 1.04 16.93
C TYR A 167 2.56 2.47 17.28
N ILE A 168 2.14 3.24 16.28
CA ILE A 168 1.64 4.60 16.43
C ILE A 168 0.17 4.61 16.02
N PRO A 169 -0.77 4.61 16.98
CA PRO A 169 -2.21 4.67 16.68
C PRO A 169 -2.62 6.05 16.14
N SER A 170 -3.78 6.13 15.48
CA SER A 170 -4.34 7.40 14.99
C SER A 170 -4.57 8.41 16.10
N PHE A 171 -5.02 7.94 17.26
CA PHE A 171 -5.20 8.74 18.47
C PHE A 171 -4.32 8.18 19.60
N MET A 172 -3.45 9.02 20.15
CA MET A 172 -2.59 8.65 21.27
C MET A 172 -2.40 9.82 22.23
N LYS A 173 -2.16 9.50 23.52
CA LYS A 173 -1.71 10.49 24.49
C LYS A 173 -0.25 10.84 24.21
N ILE A 174 0.15 12.07 24.51
CA ILE A 174 1.54 12.53 24.36
C ILE A 174 2.51 11.62 25.13
N SER A 175 2.14 11.20 26.33
CA SER A 175 2.92 10.26 27.15
C SER A 175 3.20 8.91 26.46
N TYR A 176 2.35 8.50 25.54
CA TYR A 176 2.55 7.28 24.77
C TYR A 176 3.64 7.45 23.69
N LEU A 177 3.72 8.61 23.05
CA LEU A 177 4.80 8.90 22.12
C LEU A 177 6.15 8.94 22.82
N ASP A 178 6.23 9.58 24.01
CA ASP A 178 7.42 9.54 24.84
C ASP A 178 7.84 8.11 25.17
N TYR A 179 6.91 7.27 25.56
CA TYR A 179 7.14 5.84 25.82
C TYR A 179 7.67 5.11 24.57
N LEU A 180 7.06 5.35 23.40
CA LEU A 180 7.51 4.75 22.14
C LEU A 180 8.94 5.16 21.81
N VAL A 181 9.24 6.43 21.95
CA VAL A 181 10.58 6.96 21.68
C VAL A 181 11.59 6.40 22.68
N GLU A 182 11.26 6.31 23.96
CA GLU A 182 12.12 5.67 24.96
C GLU A 182 12.36 4.20 24.63
N LYS A 183 11.33 3.49 24.15
CA LYS A 183 11.44 2.10 23.69
C LYS A 183 12.34 1.99 22.44
N LEU A 184 12.22 2.91 21.48
CA LEU A 184 13.11 3.01 20.32
C LEU A 184 14.58 3.13 20.76
N PHE A 185 14.87 3.96 21.76
CA PHE A 185 16.24 4.18 22.24
C PHE A 185 16.79 3.07 23.16
N GLN A 186 16.01 2.05 23.47
CA GLN A 186 16.52 0.80 24.02
C GLN A 186 17.36 0.02 23.00
N ASN A 187 17.10 0.21 21.70
CA ASN A 187 17.98 -0.27 20.63
C ASN A 187 19.31 0.50 20.65
N GLU A 188 20.42 -0.21 20.75
CA GLU A 188 21.76 0.39 20.85
C GLU A 188 22.11 1.26 19.65
N ASN A 189 21.70 0.87 18.44
CA ASN A 189 21.93 1.63 17.22
C ASN A 189 21.22 2.99 17.24
N LEU A 190 20.04 3.07 17.87
CA LEU A 190 19.25 4.28 17.98
C LEU A 190 19.68 5.18 19.14
N ARG A 191 20.39 4.65 20.14
CA ARG A 191 20.80 5.38 21.35
C ARG A 191 21.60 6.66 21.08
N LYS A 192 22.41 6.65 20.00
CA LYS A 192 23.18 7.84 19.58
C LYS A 192 22.28 9.01 19.13
N TYR A 193 21.05 8.73 18.70
CA TYR A 193 20.08 9.74 18.28
C TYR A 193 19.22 10.30 19.41
N TYR A 194 19.28 9.74 20.62
CA TYR A 194 18.53 10.22 21.78
C TYR A 194 18.76 11.69 22.09
N LYS A 195 20.00 12.18 21.94
CA LYS A 195 20.35 13.59 22.13
C LYS A 195 19.61 14.53 21.18
N TYR A 196 19.36 14.10 19.95
CA TYR A 196 18.60 14.89 18.97
C TYR A 196 17.13 14.94 19.34
N TYR A 197 16.55 13.81 19.69
CA TYR A 197 15.19 13.78 20.21
C TYR A 197 15.03 14.64 21.45
N LYS A 198 15.94 14.54 22.41
CA LYS A 198 15.94 15.37 23.63
C LYS A 198 16.00 16.85 23.29
N LYS A 199 16.88 17.26 22.38
CA LYS A 199 16.98 18.64 21.91
C LYS A 199 15.67 19.14 21.32
N PHE A 200 15.00 18.34 20.52
CA PHE A 200 13.68 18.66 19.98
C PHE A 200 12.64 18.74 21.10
N LYS A 201 12.63 17.77 22.01
CA LYS A 201 11.69 17.75 23.15
C LYS A 201 11.88 18.95 24.09
N ASP A 202 13.10 19.31 24.40
CA ASP A 202 13.42 20.45 25.30
C ASP A 202 13.07 21.82 24.66
N SER A 203 13.07 21.91 23.33
CA SER A 203 12.61 23.11 22.62
C SER A 203 11.10 23.28 22.67
N MET A 204 10.36 22.32 23.20
CA MET A 204 8.91 22.32 23.27
C MET A 204 8.37 23.08 24.47
N ASN A 205 7.51 24.06 24.21
CA ASN A 205 6.63 24.62 25.23
C ASN A 205 5.50 23.62 25.57
N LYS A 206 5.17 23.45 26.84
CA LYS A 206 4.17 22.50 27.40
C LYS A 206 2.74 22.59 26.84
N LYS A 207 2.46 23.48 25.86
CA LYS A 207 1.14 23.75 25.27
C LYS A 207 1.00 23.32 23.80
N MET A 208 1.84 22.42 23.29
CA MET A 208 1.85 22.10 21.86
C MET A 208 0.81 21.05 21.45
N SER A 209 0.30 21.17 20.21
CA SER A 209 -0.70 20.28 19.62
C SER A 209 -0.17 18.92 19.21
N PHE A 210 -1.04 17.93 19.05
CA PHE A 210 -0.69 16.58 18.57
C PHE A 210 0.07 16.57 17.23
N GLY A 211 -0.27 17.47 16.31
CA GLY A 211 0.43 17.60 15.03
C GLY A 211 1.90 17.92 15.18
N TYR A 212 2.26 18.67 16.20
CA TYR A 212 3.66 19.02 16.47
C TYR A 212 4.51 17.80 16.87
N TYR A 213 3.98 16.91 17.69
CA TYR A 213 4.69 15.67 18.08
C TYR A 213 4.92 14.73 16.90
N ARG A 214 3.94 14.62 15.97
CA ARG A 214 4.12 13.86 14.74
C ARG A 214 5.21 14.47 13.87
N HIS A 215 5.22 15.79 13.75
CA HIS A 215 6.27 16.52 13.03
C HIS A 215 7.67 16.26 13.60
N ILE A 216 7.81 16.22 14.92
CA ILE A 216 9.09 15.87 15.56
C ILE A 216 9.52 14.45 15.22
N PHE A 217 8.60 13.50 15.26
CA PHE A 217 8.91 12.13 14.91
C PHE A 217 9.32 12.00 13.43
N ILE A 218 8.67 12.76 12.54
CA ILE A 218 9.05 12.85 11.12
C ILE A 218 10.47 13.41 10.99
N ASN A 219 10.78 14.54 11.64
CA ASN A 219 12.11 15.12 11.61
C ASN A 219 13.17 14.18 12.17
N PHE A 220 12.83 13.41 13.20
CA PHE A 220 13.70 12.37 13.75
C PHE A 220 13.99 11.27 12.73
N LEU A 221 12.99 10.77 12.02
CA LEU A 221 13.17 9.79 10.95
C LEU A 221 14.01 10.36 9.79
N GLN A 222 13.82 11.63 9.44
CA GLN A 222 14.62 12.32 8.42
C GLN A 222 16.10 12.41 8.84
N GLU A 223 16.36 12.80 10.10
CA GLU A 223 17.73 12.88 10.66
C GLU A 223 18.44 11.53 10.60
N ILE A 224 17.73 10.42 10.87
CA ILE A 224 18.27 9.07 10.74
C ILE A 224 18.60 8.78 9.28
N ALA A 225 17.66 9.02 8.36
CA ALA A 225 17.81 8.74 6.95
C ALA A 225 18.97 9.52 6.30
N GLU A 226 19.24 10.74 6.78
CA GLU A 226 20.35 11.56 6.29
C GLU A 226 21.72 11.08 6.79
N LYS A 227 21.78 10.56 8.02
CA LYS A 227 23.05 10.21 8.67
C LYS A 227 23.44 8.76 8.54
N GLU A 228 22.46 7.86 8.43
CA GLU A 228 22.72 6.44 8.35
C GLU A 228 22.79 5.98 6.89
N LYS A 229 23.69 5.05 6.64
CA LYS A 229 23.89 4.42 5.33
C LYS A 229 23.84 2.90 5.38
N SER A 230 23.78 2.34 6.58
CA SER A 230 23.73 0.89 6.76
C SER A 230 22.34 0.36 6.44
N HIS A 231 22.22 -0.56 5.50
CA HIS A 231 20.95 -1.22 5.17
C HIS A 231 20.36 -2.05 6.33
N ASN A 232 21.16 -2.37 7.34
CA ASN A 232 20.72 -3.15 8.51
C ASN A 232 20.52 -2.28 9.75
N PHE A 233 20.40 -0.96 9.58
CA PHE A 233 20.24 -0.06 10.71
C PHE A 233 18.95 -0.33 11.51
N TRP A 234 17.84 -0.61 10.81
CA TRP A 234 16.54 -0.96 11.36
C TRP A 234 16.24 -2.47 11.36
N GLU A 235 17.29 -3.29 11.34
CA GLU A 235 17.13 -4.74 11.31
C GLU A 235 16.11 -5.22 12.35
N ASN A 236 15.24 -6.16 11.97
CA ASN A 236 14.18 -6.70 12.80
C ASN A 236 13.19 -5.64 13.34
N SER A 237 13.04 -4.49 12.71
CA SER A 237 12.15 -3.43 13.17
C SER A 237 10.94 -3.27 12.26
N ILE A 238 9.74 -3.27 12.84
CA ILE A 238 8.48 -3.05 12.15
C ILE A 238 7.77 -1.83 12.76
N LEU A 239 7.51 -0.83 11.94
CA LEU A 239 6.71 0.34 12.30
C LEU A 239 5.30 0.18 11.77
N LEU A 240 4.32 0.15 12.66
CA LEU A 240 2.89 0.20 12.35
C LEU A 240 2.38 1.62 12.66
N TRP A 241 1.96 2.37 11.65
CA TRP A 241 1.51 3.75 11.84
C TRP A 241 0.12 3.96 11.26
N GLU A 242 -0.85 4.29 12.13
CA GLU A 242 -2.21 4.64 11.71
C GLU A 242 -2.33 6.13 11.45
N GLU A 243 -2.85 6.47 10.27
CA GLU A 243 -3.23 7.81 9.83
C GLU A 243 -2.15 8.87 10.16
N PRO A 244 -0.92 8.71 9.63
CA PRO A 244 0.19 9.63 9.89
C PRO A 244 -0.13 11.06 9.43
N GLU A 245 -1.07 11.23 8.48
CA GLU A 245 -1.52 12.52 7.96
C GLU A 245 -2.27 13.37 8.98
N PHE A 246 -2.80 12.82 10.06
CA PHE A 246 -3.55 13.59 11.04
C PHE A 246 -2.73 14.77 11.58
N TYR A 247 -3.33 15.97 11.48
CA TYR A 247 -2.75 17.24 11.90
C TYR A 247 -1.49 17.68 11.11
N LEU A 248 -1.18 17.05 9.99
CA LEU A 248 -0.11 17.48 9.09
C LEU A 248 -0.64 18.37 7.97
N THR A 249 0.19 19.29 7.52
CA THR A 249 -0.04 20.00 6.28
C THR A 249 0.34 19.10 5.08
N PRO A 250 -0.17 19.37 3.87
CA PRO A 250 0.21 18.61 2.68
C PRO A 250 1.72 18.48 2.44
N GLN A 251 2.49 19.49 2.82
CA GLN A 251 3.95 19.47 2.72
C GLN A 251 4.57 18.51 3.75
N GLN A 252 4.03 18.51 4.97
CA GLN A 252 4.47 17.62 6.04
C GLN A 252 4.10 16.17 5.76
N GLU A 253 2.96 15.92 5.11
CA GLU A 253 2.57 14.57 4.66
C GLU A 253 3.58 14.00 3.66
N ARG A 254 4.01 14.81 2.67
CA ARG A 254 5.07 14.41 1.73
C ARG A 254 6.40 14.16 2.42
N ALA A 255 6.77 15.02 3.35
CA ALA A 255 7.98 14.85 4.15
C ALA A 255 7.93 13.57 5.00
N CYS A 256 6.77 13.23 5.55
CA CYS A 256 6.53 11.99 6.28
C CYS A 256 6.70 10.76 5.38
N TYR A 257 6.06 10.77 4.22
CA TYR A 257 6.18 9.68 3.23
C TYR A 257 7.65 9.45 2.84
N GLU A 258 8.36 10.53 2.49
CA GLU A 258 9.77 10.46 2.09
C GLU A 258 10.66 9.92 3.22
N ALA A 259 10.47 10.41 4.45
CA ALA A 259 11.20 9.93 5.62
C ALA A 259 10.97 8.43 5.85
N LEU A 260 9.74 7.95 5.74
CA LEU A 260 9.43 6.52 5.84
C LEU A 260 10.08 5.73 4.71
N SER A 261 9.91 6.15 3.46
CA SER A 261 10.50 5.49 2.28
C SER A 261 12.02 5.40 2.35
N GLN A 262 12.71 6.41 2.90
CA GLN A 262 14.16 6.36 3.09
C GLN A 262 14.56 5.40 4.21
N ASN A 263 13.82 5.38 5.32
CA ASN A 263 14.12 4.47 6.42
C ASN A 263 13.87 2.99 6.06
N THR A 264 12.95 2.69 5.11
CA THR A 264 12.80 1.31 4.63
C THR A 264 14.03 0.82 3.88
N LYS A 265 14.77 1.71 3.20
CA LYS A 265 16.08 1.38 2.59
C LYS A 265 17.17 1.07 3.62
N LEU A 266 16.95 1.44 4.87
CA LEU A 266 17.83 1.14 6.01
C LEU A 266 17.38 -0.10 6.81
N GLY A 267 16.42 -0.89 6.27
CA GLY A 267 15.93 -2.13 6.85
C GLY A 267 14.67 -2.00 7.73
N LEU A 268 14.03 -0.82 7.80
CA LEU A 268 12.75 -0.67 8.48
C LEU A 268 11.63 -1.28 7.64
N MET A 269 10.84 -2.15 8.21
CA MET A 269 9.55 -2.51 7.63
C MET A 269 8.49 -1.51 8.11
N ALA A 270 7.92 -0.72 7.22
CA ALA A 270 6.89 0.27 7.54
C ALA A 270 5.52 -0.14 6.98
N ILE A 271 4.51 -0.24 7.84
CA ILE A 271 3.11 -0.48 7.48
C ILE A 271 2.30 0.73 7.93
N VAL A 272 1.75 1.44 6.96
CA VAL A 272 1.00 2.68 7.17
C VAL A 272 -0.45 2.50 6.74
N SER A 273 -1.41 2.86 7.58
CA SER A 273 -2.80 3.01 7.14
C SER A 273 -3.12 4.49 6.93
N THR A 274 -3.67 4.86 5.78
CA THR A 274 -3.92 6.25 5.44
C THR A 274 -5.18 6.44 4.62
N ASN A 275 -5.78 7.64 4.75
CA ASN A 275 -6.83 8.15 3.88
C ASN A 275 -6.30 9.29 2.99
N SER A 276 -5.00 9.62 3.08
CA SER A 276 -4.38 10.66 2.26
C SER A 276 -3.83 10.10 0.94
N SER A 277 -4.24 10.74 -0.15
CA SER A 277 -3.70 10.44 -1.49
C SER A 277 -2.19 10.73 -1.62
N ARG A 278 -1.61 11.49 -0.69
CA ARG A 278 -0.18 11.86 -0.69
C ARG A 278 0.76 10.76 -0.19
N PHE A 279 0.22 9.73 0.44
CA PHE A 279 0.97 8.52 0.79
C PHE A 279 1.01 7.49 -0.35
N ILE A 280 0.47 7.84 -1.51
CA ILE A 280 0.44 6.97 -2.68
C ILE A 280 1.44 7.48 -3.71
N GLU A 281 2.48 6.70 -3.96
CA GLU A 281 3.42 6.93 -5.06
C GLU A 281 3.29 5.79 -6.07
N LEU A 282 3.04 6.14 -7.33
CA LEU A 282 2.82 5.14 -8.37
C LEU A 282 4.08 4.36 -8.73
N GLY A 283 5.27 4.91 -8.48
CA GLY A 283 6.52 4.15 -8.58
C GLY A 283 6.55 2.95 -7.63
N ASN A 284 5.84 3.06 -6.51
CA ASN A 284 5.71 2.05 -5.48
C ASN A 284 4.32 1.40 -5.43
N TYR A 285 3.60 1.31 -6.58
CA TYR A 285 2.26 0.71 -6.60
C TYR A 285 2.20 -0.69 -5.99
N GLN A 286 3.30 -1.42 -6.02
CA GLN A 286 3.42 -2.74 -5.37
C GLN A 286 3.35 -2.68 -3.84
N SER A 287 3.54 -1.51 -3.23
CA SER A 287 3.39 -1.27 -1.79
C SER A 287 1.94 -1.04 -1.39
N LEU A 288 1.05 -0.78 -2.35
CA LEU A 288 -0.35 -0.47 -2.08
C LEU A 288 -1.16 -1.73 -1.76
N CYS A 289 -1.91 -1.65 -0.68
CA CYS A 289 -2.88 -2.66 -0.26
C CYS A 289 -4.24 -2.00 -0.11
N ILE A 290 -5.16 -2.27 -1.04
CA ILE A 290 -6.49 -1.67 -1.03
C ILE A 290 -7.44 -2.57 -0.27
N PHE A 291 -7.94 -2.06 0.85
CA PHE A 291 -8.95 -2.73 1.68
C PHE A 291 -10.35 -2.35 1.18
N ARG A 292 -11.12 -3.32 0.76
CA ARG A 292 -12.49 -3.13 0.29
C ARG A 292 -13.45 -4.05 1.00
N ARG A 293 -14.63 -3.54 1.30
CA ARG A 293 -15.75 -4.35 1.77
C ARG A 293 -16.62 -4.70 0.58
N ILE A 294 -16.73 -6.00 0.30
CA ILE A 294 -17.62 -6.57 -0.70
C ILE A 294 -18.68 -7.37 0.04
N LYS A 295 -19.91 -6.83 0.12
CA LYS A 295 -20.98 -7.36 0.99
C LYS A 295 -20.53 -7.39 2.45
N GLU A 296 -20.48 -8.58 3.07
CA GLU A 296 -20.07 -8.79 4.47
C GLU A 296 -18.58 -9.13 4.63
N GLU A 297 -17.85 -9.30 3.52
CA GLU A 297 -16.44 -9.71 3.51
C GLU A 297 -15.52 -8.54 3.22
N VAL A 298 -14.32 -8.59 3.81
CA VAL A 298 -13.25 -7.66 3.47
C VAL A 298 -12.24 -8.38 2.59
N GLU A 299 -11.93 -7.77 1.47
CA GLU A 299 -10.87 -8.20 0.56
C GLU A 299 -9.71 -7.21 0.59
N ILE A 300 -8.48 -7.73 0.48
CA ILE A 300 -7.27 -6.94 0.31
C ILE A 300 -6.78 -7.16 -1.10
N CYS A 301 -6.78 -6.10 -1.90
CA CYS A 301 -6.22 -6.10 -3.23
C CYS A 301 -4.79 -5.57 -3.19
N GLN A 302 -3.83 -6.44 -3.49
CA GLN A 302 -2.41 -6.14 -3.59
C GLN A 302 -1.92 -6.66 -4.94
N TYR A 303 -1.09 -5.90 -5.63
CA TYR A 303 -0.51 -6.31 -6.91
C TYR A 303 1.02 -6.39 -6.80
N SER A 304 1.57 -7.58 -7.00
CA SER A 304 3.03 -7.84 -6.89
C SER A 304 3.74 -7.95 -8.25
N GLY A 305 2.99 -7.95 -9.35
CA GLY A 305 3.55 -8.04 -10.71
C GLY A 305 4.17 -6.74 -11.22
N THR A 306 4.68 -6.75 -12.45
CA THR A 306 5.21 -5.58 -13.16
C THR A 306 4.16 -5.05 -14.12
N LEU A 307 3.68 -3.82 -13.91
CA LEU A 307 2.70 -3.15 -14.77
C LEU A 307 3.35 -2.32 -15.89
N PHE A 308 4.52 -1.76 -15.60
CA PHE A 308 5.20 -0.80 -16.45
C PHE A 308 6.66 -1.19 -16.65
N SER A 309 7.23 -0.90 -17.83
CA SER A 309 8.68 -0.94 -18.04
C SER A 309 9.38 0.19 -17.25
N GLY A 310 10.70 0.12 -17.08
CA GLY A 310 11.46 1.15 -16.35
C GLY A 310 11.25 2.56 -16.92
N ASP A 311 11.25 2.69 -18.24
CA ASP A 311 11.03 3.98 -18.92
C ASP A 311 9.58 4.47 -18.76
N GLU A 312 8.59 3.57 -18.87
CA GLU A 312 7.18 3.89 -18.63
C GLU A 312 6.95 4.35 -17.18
N VAL A 313 7.61 3.73 -16.18
CA VAL A 313 7.54 4.16 -14.78
C VAL A 313 8.02 5.59 -14.63
N THR A 314 9.15 5.93 -15.22
CA THR A 314 9.73 7.29 -15.12
C THR A 314 8.81 8.35 -15.70
N VAL A 315 8.31 8.12 -16.92
CA VAL A 315 7.38 9.06 -17.59
C VAL A 315 6.05 9.16 -16.84
N PHE A 316 5.52 8.05 -16.36
CA PHE A 316 4.27 8.03 -15.65
C PHE A 316 4.38 8.71 -14.28
N ASN A 317 5.48 8.49 -13.55
CA ASN A 317 5.74 9.15 -12.28
C ASN A 317 5.91 10.65 -12.43
N MET A 318 6.60 11.14 -13.46
CA MET A 318 6.71 12.57 -13.72
C MET A 318 5.35 13.21 -13.95
N ASN A 319 4.51 12.60 -14.78
CA ASN A 319 3.15 13.08 -15.04
C ASN A 319 2.26 13.04 -13.77
N TYR A 320 2.50 12.05 -12.91
CA TYR A 320 1.77 11.87 -11.68
C TYR A 320 2.20 12.84 -10.58
N TRP A 321 3.51 13.09 -10.48
CA TRP A 321 4.08 14.02 -9.49
C TRP A 321 3.56 15.45 -9.67
N ILE A 322 3.32 15.83 -10.92
CA ILE A 322 2.74 17.14 -11.30
C ILE A 322 1.26 17.24 -10.88
N ASN A 323 0.54 16.12 -10.79
CA ASN A 323 -0.90 16.06 -10.48
C ASN A 323 -1.22 15.03 -9.39
N PRO A 324 -0.93 15.32 -8.11
CA PRO A 324 -1.17 14.39 -6.99
C PRO A 324 -2.66 14.03 -6.79
N ASP A 325 -3.59 14.83 -7.32
CA ASP A 325 -5.04 14.56 -7.27
C ASP A 325 -5.44 13.28 -8.01
N ARG A 326 -4.58 12.78 -8.90
CA ARG A 326 -4.79 11.50 -9.60
C ARG A 326 -4.81 10.29 -8.67
N SER A 327 -4.21 10.39 -7.48
CA SER A 327 -4.28 9.32 -6.45
C SER A 327 -5.68 9.08 -5.91
N GLU A 328 -6.61 10.01 -6.11
CA GLU A 328 -8.01 9.80 -5.73
C GLU A 328 -8.61 8.54 -6.36
N LEU A 329 -8.09 8.10 -7.51
CA LEU A 329 -8.56 6.91 -8.21
C LEU A 329 -8.59 5.66 -7.30
N PHE A 330 -7.66 5.55 -6.35
CA PHE A 330 -7.59 4.40 -5.45
C PHE A 330 -8.68 4.38 -4.38
N PHE A 331 -9.30 5.52 -4.11
CA PHE A 331 -10.39 5.67 -3.14
C PHE A 331 -11.78 5.65 -3.80
N ALA A 332 -11.84 5.81 -5.13
CA ALA A 332 -13.08 5.90 -5.88
C ALA A 332 -13.82 4.56 -5.96
N LYS A 333 -15.14 4.61 -5.95
CA LYS A 333 -15.98 3.44 -6.31
C LYS A 333 -15.98 3.15 -7.80
N LYS A 334 -15.85 4.21 -8.63
CA LYS A 334 -15.72 4.13 -10.09
C LYS A 334 -14.84 5.29 -10.54
N VAL A 335 -13.94 5.05 -11.48
CA VAL A 335 -13.06 6.06 -12.06
C VAL A 335 -13.50 6.41 -13.46
N ILE A 336 -13.61 7.69 -13.76
CA ILE A 336 -13.86 8.21 -15.09
C ILE A 336 -12.54 8.77 -15.59
N LEU A 337 -11.91 8.05 -16.54
CA LEU A 337 -10.67 8.49 -17.18
C LEU A 337 -11.00 9.42 -18.33
N VAL A 338 -10.42 10.59 -18.36
CA VAL A 338 -10.61 11.59 -19.43
C VAL A 338 -9.26 12.03 -20.01
N GLU A 339 -9.25 12.54 -21.24
CA GLU A 339 -8.02 12.98 -21.89
C GLU A 339 -7.44 14.23 -21.21
N GLY A 340 -8.30 15.23 -20.96
CA GLY A 340 -7.84 16.54 -20.53
C GLY A 340 -8.78 17.28 -19.60
N GLN A 341 -8.38 18.53 -19.33
CA GLN A 341 -9.08 19.40 -18.40
C GLN A 341 -10.47 19.78 -18.88
N THR A 342 -10.68 19.97 -20.18
CA THR A 342 -11.98 20.31 -20.77
C THR A 342 -13.00 19.24 -20.42
N ASP A 343 -12.66 17.96 -20.71
CA ASP A 343 -13.55 16.83 -20.44
C ASP A 343 -13.92 16.77 -18.97
N LYS A 344 -12.91 16.90 -18.07
CA LYS A 344 -13.11 16.87 -16.62
C LYS A 344 -14.12 17.94 -16.17
N ILE A 345 -13.94 19.17 -16.65
CA ILE A 345 -14.79 20.31 -16.25
C ILE A 345 -16.19 20.14 -16.79
N VAL A 346 -16.32 19.87 -18.09
CA VAL A 346 -17.61 19.75 -18.78
C VAL A 346 -18.42 18.59 -18.22
N LEU A 347 -17.84 17.39 -18.13
CA LEU A 347 -18.54 16.22 -17.60
C LEU A 347 -18.95 16.41 -16.15
N SER A 348 -18.10 17.02 -15.30
CA SER A 348 -18.46 17.33 -13.92
C SER A 348 -19.65 18.28 -13.82
N TYR A 349 -19.67 19.34 -14.64
CA TYR A 349 -20.73 20.32 -14.64
C TYR A 349 -22.04 19.74 -15.17
N LEU A 350 -21.99 19.06 -16.32
CA LEU A 350 -23.19 18.45 -16.94
C LEU A 350 -23.81 17.39 -16.04
N ALA A 351 -22.99 16.53 -15.42
CA ALA A 351 -23.49 15.52 -14.49
C ALA A 351 -24.19 16.14 -13.26
N LYS A 352 -23.64 17.25 -12.72
CA LYS A 352 -24.30 18.01 -11.63
C LYS A 352 -25.61 18.63 -12.10
N ASN A 353 -25.63 19.24 -13.27
CA ASN A 353 -26.82 19.87 -13.83
C ASN A 353 -27.92 18.85 -14.12
N LEU A 354 -27.57 17.65 -14.60
CA LEU A 354 -28.49 16.55 -14.84
C LEU A 354 -28.89 15.78 -13.57
N GLY A 355 -28.34 16.11 -12.40
CA GLY A 355 -28.65 15.47 -11.12
C GLY A 355 -28.11 14.03 -10.98
N ILE A 356 -27.12 13.64 -11.79
CA ILE A 356 -26.54 12.29 -11.82
C ILE A 356 -25.10 12.23 -11.30
N TYR A 357 -24.55 13.35 -10.83
CA TYR A 357 -23.19 13.40 -10.30
C TYR A 357 -23.07 12.55 -9.03
N ASN A 358 -22.10 11.65 -9.02
CA ASN A 358 -21.85 10.77 -7.88
C ASN A 358 -20.51 11.14 -7.21
N TYR A 359 -20.55 11.60 -5.97
CA TYR A 359 -19.37 12.00 -5.18
C TYR A 359 -18.44 10.84 -4.81
N ASN A 360 -18.86 9.57 -5.00
CA ASN A 360 -17.99 8.41 -4.84
C ASN A 360 -17.19 8.08 -6.12
N TYR A 361 -17.40 8.84 -7.22
CA TYR A 361 -16.66 8.68 -8.46
C TYR A 361 -15.56 9.74 -8.54
N SER A 362 -14.43 9.40 -9.14
CA SER A 362 -13.35 10.34 -9.40
C SER A 362 -13.15 10.50 -10.91
N ILE A 363 -13.13 11.74 -11.38
CA ILE A 363 -12.84 12.07 -12.77
C ILE A 363 -11.35 12.40 -12.87
N ILE A 364 -10.60 11.52 -13.50
CA ILE A 364 -9.14 11.57 -13.58
C ILE A 364 -8.70 12.05 -14.97
N GLU A 365 -8.06 13.20 -14.99
CA GLU A 365 -7.38 13.72 -16.17
C GLU A 365 -6.09 12.96 -16.42
N CYS A 366 -6.01 12.24 -17.55
CA CYS A 366 -4.84 11.45 -17.91
C CYS A 366 -3.72 12.29 -18.53
N GLY A 367 -4.02 13.52 -18.98
CA GLY A 367 -3.08 14.45 -19.64
C GLY A 367 -3.00 14.24 -21.14
N SER A 368 -3.32 13.06 -21.64
CA SER A 368 -3.45 12.77 -23.07
C SER A 368 -4.13 11.43 -23.30
N LYS A 369 -4.68 11.21 -24.48
CA LYS A 369 -5.18 9.91 -24.95
C LYS A 369 -4.13 8.79 -24.80
N SER A 370 -2.86 9.11 -25.07
CA SER A 370 -1.76 8.14 -25.00
C SER A 370 -1.47 7.64 -23.60
N SER A 371 -1.89 8.36 -22.56
CA SER A 371 -1.71 7.99 -21.15
C SER A 371 -2.86 7.14 -20.60
N ILE A 372 -4.05 7.16 -21.21
CA ILE A 372 -5.21 6.37 -20.77
C ILE A 372 -4.89 4.87 -20.60
N PRO A 373 -4.16 4.22 -21.53
CA PRO A 373 -3.78 2.82 -21.40
C PRO A 373 -3.05 2.47 -20.10
N GLN A 374 -2.19 3.36 -19.60
CA GLN A 374 -1.44 3.15 -18.35
C GLN A 374 -2.37 3.14 -17.13
N PHE A 375 -3.32 4.09 -17.10
CA PHE A 375 -4.34 4.12 -16.05
C PHE A 375 -5.25 2.88 -16.10
N ILE A 376 -5.64 2.43 -17.29
CA ILE A 376 -6.45 1.20 -17.44
C ILE A 376 -5.71 -0.02 -16.88
N ARG A 377 -4.41 -0.18 -17.20
CA ARG A 377 -3.60 -1.28 -16.64
C ARG A 377 -3.60 -1.23 -15.10
N LEU A 378 -3.43 -0.03 -14.53
CA LEU A 378 -3.44 0.18 -13.07
C LEU A 378 -4.80 -0.17 -12.46
N LEU A 379 -5.90 0.32 -13.04
CA LEU A 379 -7.25 0.06 -12.56
C LEU A 379 -7.62 -1.42 -12.65
N ASN A 380 -7.21 -2.09 -13.74
CA ASN A 380 -7.37 -3.53 -13.89
C ASN A 380 -6.60 -4.32 -12.82
N ALA A 381 -5.35 -3.94 -12.53
CA ALA A 381 -4.51 -4.61 -11.55
C ALA A 381 -5.08 -4.51 -10.13
N PHE A 382 -5.69 -3.38 -9.80
CA PHE A 382 -6.31 -3.15 -8.49
C PHE A 382 -7.81 -3.39 -8.47
N HIS A 383 -8.38 -3.96 -9.52
CA HIS A 383 -9.81 -4.27 -9.65
C HIS A 383 -10.72 -3.06 -9.38
N ILE A 384 -10.33 -1.86 -9.86
CA ILE A 384 -11.10 -0.62 -9.69
C ILE A 384 -12.03 -0.45 -10.89
N PRO A 385 -13.35 -0.32 -10.71
CA PRO A 385 -14.29 -0.06 -11.80
C PRO A 385 -14.00 1.28 -12.50
N TYR A 386 -14.15 1.34 -13.83
CA TYR A 386 -13.86 2.55 -14.58
C TYR A 386 -14.63 2.70 -15.88
N VAL A 387 -14.67 3.93 -16.38
CA VAL A 387 -15.05 4.28 -17.75
C VAL A 387 -13.92 5.05 -18.39
N ALA A 388 -13.45 4.63 -19.55
CA ALA A 388 -12.50 5.38 -20.34
C ALA A 388 -13.22 6.27 -21.36
N VAL A 389 -13.07 7.58 -21.22
CA VAL A 389 -13.68 8.56 -22.11
C VAL A 389 -12.58 9.18 -22.99
N TYR A 390 -12.77 9.15 -24.28
CA TYR A 390 -11.78 9.68 -25.23
C TYR A 390 -12.42 10.14 -26.54
N ASP A 391 -11.68 10.98 -27.27
CA ASP A 391 -12.04 11.50 -28.57
C ASP A 391 -11.66 10.52 -29.69
N LYS A 392 -12.52 10.29 -30.69
CA LYS A 392 -12.12 9.53 -31.88
C LYS A 392 -11.15 10.31 -32.74
N ASP A 393 -11.23 11.65 -32.68
CA ASP A 393 -10.39 12.55 -33.48
C ASP A 393 -10.58 12.43 -34.99
N ASN A 394 -11.77 12.16 -35.46
CA ASN A 394 -12.08 11.98 -36.89
C ASN A 394 -12.30 13.31 -37.63
N HIS A 395 -11.57 14.35 -37.26
CA HIS A 395 -11.73 15.66 -37.87
C HIS A 395 -11.35 15.66 -39.34
N TYR A 396 -12.13 16.31 -40.18
CA TYR A 396 -11.95 16.37 -41.63
C TYR A 396 -10.65 17.05 -42.10
N TRP A 397 -10.02 17.86 -41.24
CA TRP A 397 -8.75 18.55 -41.55
C TRP A 397 -7.50 17.73 -41.18
N ARG A 398 -7.65 16.55 -40.55
CA ARG A 398 -6.51 15.68 -40.23
C ARG A 398 -6.07 14.92 -41.47
N ASN A 399 -4.76 14.76 -41.59
CA ASN A 399 -4.19 13.92 -42.62
C ASN A 399 -4.35 12.43 -42.29
N GLU A 400 -4.15 11.57 -43.30
CA GLU A 400 -4.33 10.12 -43.19
C GLU A 400 -3.47 9.51 -42.05
N THR A 401 -2.21 9.91 -41.91
CA THR A 401 -1.28 9.46 -40.86
C THR A 401 -1.77 9.83 -39.46
N GLU A 402 -2.34 11.02 -39.27
CA GLU A 402 -2.91 11.46 -37.99
C GLU A 402 -4.16 10.64 -37.63
N LEU A 403 -5.01 10.35 -38.59
CA LEU A 403 -6.21 9.51 -38.42
C LEU A 403 -5.84 8.06 -38.07
N GLU A 404 -4.87 7.48 -38.78
CA GLU A 404 -4.37 6.13 -38.48
C GLU A 404 -3.78 6.05 -37.06
N ASN A 405 -2.93 7.00 -36.67
CA ASN A 405 -2.35 7.07 -35.34
C ASN A 405 -3.42 7.18 -34.24
N SER A 406 -4.45 8.02 -34.45
CA SER A 406 -5.56 8.14 -33.52
C SER A 406 -6.36 6.83 -33.41
N THR A 407 -6.63 6.21 -34.57
CA THR A 407 -7.32 4.91 -34.63
C THR A 407 -6.56 3.81 -33.90
N LEU A 408 -5.23 3.76 -34.03
CA LEU A 408 -4.40 2.79 -33.31
C LEU A 408 -4.49 3.00 -31.81
N LYS A 409 -4.45 4.25 -31.31
CA LYS A 409 -4.62 4.56 -29.89
C LYS A 409 -5.99 4.16 -29.39
N ASN A 410 -7.05 4.45 -30.12
CA ASN A 410 -8.43 4.07 -29.78
C ASN A 410 -8.56 2.54 -29.66
N LYS A 411 -8.02 1.78 -30.64
CA LYS A 411 -7.98 0.31 -30.57
C LYS A 411 -7.19 -0.22 -29.38
N MET A 412 -6.09 0.44 -29.01
CA MET A 412 -5.30 0.07 -27.84
C MET A 412 -6.08 0.24 -26.55
N ILE A 413 -6.80 1.36 -26.38
CA ILE A 413 -7.68 1.60 -25.24
C ILE A 413 -8.74 0.49 -25.16
N GLN A 414 -9.48 0.27 -26.24
CA GLN A 414 -10.55 -0.74 -26.31
C GLN A 414 -10.05 -2.15 -25.99
N LYS A 415 -8.85 -2.53 -26.47
CA LYS A 415 -8.23 -3.84 -26.21
C LYS A 415 -7.87 -4.05 -24.75
N LEU A 416 -7.50 -2.99 -24.04
CA LEU A 416 -7.09 -3.06 -22.64
C LEU A 416 -8.27 -3.04 -21.67
N VAL A 417 -9.44 -2.57 -22.10
CA VAL A 417 -10.64 -2.53 -21.25
C VAL A 417 -11.07 -3.94 -20.86
N TRP A 418 -11.05 -4.20 -19.58
CA TRP A 418 -11.55 -5.46 -19.03
C TRP A 418 -13.04 -5.31 -18.73
N LYS A 419 -13.89 -5.92 -19.58
CA LYS A 419 -15.36 -5.77 -19.57
C LYS A 419 -16.06 -6.07 -18.23
N LYS A 420 -15.42 -6.79 -17.32
CA LYS A 420 -15.95 -7.02 -15.96
C LYS A 420 -15.82 -5.81 -15.04
N LEU A 421 -14.87 -4.92 -15.32
CA LEU A 421 -14.54 -3.77 -14.50
C LEU A 421 -14.78 -2.45 -15.19
N GLY A 422 -14.65 -2.41 -16.51
CA GLY A 422 -14.65 -1.18 -17.25
C GLY A 422 -15.37 -1.23 -18.59
N GLU A 423 -15.66 -0.05 -19.06
CA GLU A 423 -16.23 0.23 -20.36
C GLU A 423 -15.57 1.46 -20.97
N TRP A 424 -15.95 1.83 -22.18
CA TRP A 424 -15.50 3.07 -22.80
C TRP A 424 -16.67 3.83 -23.42
N VAL A 425 -16.51 5.14 -23.45
CA VAL A 425 -17.37 6.07 -24.17
C VAL A 425 -16.48 6.93 -25.06
N GLU A 426 -16.85 7.09 -26.32
CA GLU A 426 -16.09 7.86 -27.28
C GLU A 426 -16.93 9.02 -27.83
N PHE A 427 -16.28 10.19 -27.96
CA PHE A 427 -16.82 11.31 -28.72
C PHE A 427 -16.45 11.14 -30.19
N GLU A 428 -17.30 11.53 -31.14
CA GLU A 428 -17.08 11.26 -32.55
C GLU A 428 -15.83 11.97 -33.08
N ASN A 429 -15.70 13.25 -32.79
CA ASN A 429 -14.49 14.01 -33.02
C ASN A 429 -13.85 14.40 -31.70
N ASP A 430 -14.48 15.31 -30.97
CA ASP A 430 -14.11 15.73 -29.62
C ASP A 430 -15.35 16.19 -28.83
N ILE A 431 -15.16 16.41 -27.52
CA ILE A 431 -16.22 16.85 -26.62
C ILE A 431 -16.75 18.25 -27.01
N GLU A 432 -15.89 19.10 -27.57
CA GLU A 432 -16.28 20.47 -27.97
C GLU A 432 -17.30 20.43 -29.10
N GLU A 433 -17.14 19.58 -30.11
CA GLU A 433 -18.14 19.45 -31.17
C GLU A 433 -19.47 18.91 -30.62
N GLU A 434 -19.43 17.99 -29.66
CA GLU A 434 -20.65 17.46 -29.03
C GLU A 434 -21.37 18.52 -28.17
N ILE A 435 -20.64 19.48 -27.55
CA ILE A 435 -21.22 20.58 -26.80
C ILE A 435 -21.99 21.53 -27.71
N TYR A 436 -21.45 21.81 -28.89
CA TYR A 436 -22.05 22.78 -29.80
C TYR A 436 -23.00 22.14 -30.81
N ASP A 437 -23.00 20.83 -30.91
CA ASP A 437 -23.73 20.03 -31.94
C ASP A 437 -23.39 20.49 -33.37
N GLU A 438 -22.14 20.95 -33.58
CA GLU A 438 -21.66 21.50 -34.82
C GLU A 438 -20.18 21.10 -35.04
N SER A 439 -19.84 20.88 -36.33
CA SER A 439 -18.45 20.68 -36.73
C SER A 439 -17.61 21.97 -36.59
N ARG A 440 -16.42 21.89 -36.05
CA ARG A 440 -15.59 23.07 -35.73
C ARG A 440 -14.28 23.09 -36.51
N ASP A 441 -13.88 24.28 -36.95
CA ASP A 441 -12.61 24.52 -37.62
C ASP A 441 -11.45 24.54 -36.64
N LYS A 442 -10.27 24.07 -37.07
CA LYS A 442 -9.00 24.03 -36.29
C LYS A 442 -8.66 25.39 -35.62
N LYS A 443 -9.07 26.50 -36.20
CA LYS A 443 -8.83 27.85 -35.66
C LYS A 443 -9.59 28.16 -34.36
N ASN A 444 -10.66 27.44 -34.07
CA ASN A 444 -11.57 27.69 -32.94
C ASN A 444 -11.16 27.00 -31.63
N TYR A 445 -9.99 26.36 -31.61
CA TYR A 445 -9.51 25.56 -30.48
C TYR A 445 -8.59 26.29 -29.49
N LYS A 446 -8.58 27.64 -29.46
CA LYS A 446 -7.86 28.41 -28.45
C LYS A 446 -8.70 28.48 -27.16
N ASN A 447 -8.05 28.29 -25.99
CA ASN A 447 -8.68 28.34 -24.65
C ASN A 447 -9.91 27.42 -24.48
N LYS A 448 -9.83 26.18 -25.01
CA LYS A 448 -10.89 25.19 -24.99
C LYS A 448 -11.65 25.07 -23.64
N PRO A 449 -10.96 24.88 -22.49
CA PRO A 449 -11.67 24.70 -21.21
C PRO A 449 -12.54 25.89 -20.85
N PHE A 450 -12.08 27.10 -21.12
CA PHE A 450 -12.82 28.32 -20.79
C PHE A 450 -14.10 28.44 -21.64
N TYR A 451 -13.99 28.34 -22.95
CA TYR A 451 -15.15 28.47 -23.84
C TYR A 451 -16.15 27.33 -23.68
N ALA A 452 -15.67 26.11 -23.48
CA ALA A 452 -16.55 24.96 -23.22
C ALA A 452 -17.35 25.18 -21.93
N LEU A 453 -16.68 25.64 -20.86
CA LEU A 453 -17.34 25.93 -19.60
C LEU A 453 -18.33 27.11 -19.74
N GLU A 454 -17.92 28.21 -20.36
CA GLU A 454 -18.79 29.38 -20.60
C GLU A 454 -20.06 28.99 -21.34
N THR A 455 -19.96 28.07 -22.31
CA THR A 455 -21.12 27.57 -23.05
C THR A 455 -22.05 26.76 -22.15
N VAL A 456 -21.51 25.76 -21.43
CA VAL A 456 -22.36 24.82 -20.67
C VAL A 456 -22.97 25.44 -19.41
N ILE A 457 -22.38 26.53 -18.85
CA ILE A 457 -22.95 27.25 -17.71
C ILE A 457 -24.02 28.26 -18.13
N ASN A 458 -24.16 28.56 -19.42
CA ASN A 458 -25.17 29.52 -19.88
C ASN A 458 -26.57 29.00 -19.55
N PRO A 459 -27.45 29.77 -18.86
CA PRO A 459 -28.78 29.32 -18.50
C PRO A 459 -29.70 29.01 -19.69
N LYS A 460 -29.32 29.48 -20.90
CA LYS A 460 -30.05 29.18 -22.14
C LYS A 460 -29.49 27.98 -22.89
N TYR A 461 -28.39 27.39 -22.41
CA TYR A 461 -27.80 26.23 -23.03
C TYR A 461 -28.69 25.00 -22.85
N ILE A 462 -29.00 24.39 -23.95
CA ILE A 462 -29.74 23.10 -23.96
C ILE A 462 -28.73 22.02 -24.31
N VAL A 463 -28.54 21.06 -23.42
CA VAL A 463 -27.63 19.95 -23.64
C VAL A 463 -28.11 19.14 -24.85
N PRO A 464 -27.30 18.96 -25.90
CA PRO A 464 -27.67 18.09 -27.01
C PRO A 464 -28.00 16.67 -26.53
N LYS A 465 -29.07 16.09 -27.06
CA LYS A 465 -29.56 14.76 -26.61
C LYS A 465 -28.44 13.69 -26.68
N ARG A 466 -27.64 13.71 -27.72
CA ARG A 466 -26.52 12.79 -27.90
C ARG A 466 -25.47 12.92 -26.78
N LEU A 467 -25.12 14.16 -26.40
CA LEU A 467 -24.20 14.42 -25.30
C LEU A 467 -24.80 13.98 -23.96
N GLU A 468 -26.08 14.29 -23.71
CA GLU A 468 -26.78 13.87 -22.50
C GLU A 468 -26.76 12.34 -22.34
N GLU A 469 -27.08 11.59 -23.40
CA GLU A 469 -27.05 10.11 -23.38
C GLU A 469 -25.64 9.58 -23.03
N LYS A 470 -24.57 10.19 -23.57
CA LYS A 470 -23.20 9.82 -23.25
C LYS A 470 -22.84 10.15 -21.79
N VAL A 471 -23.21 11.34 -21.31
CA VAL A 471 -22.98 11.74 -19.91
C VAL A 471 -23.68 10.78 -18.95
N ARG A 472 -24.95 10.42 -19.22
CA ARG A 472 -25.67 9.42 -18.42
C ARG A 472 -24.93 8.10 -18.40
N LYS A 473 -24.53 7.57 -19.56
CA LYS A 473 -23.78 6.32 -19.65
C LYS A 473 -22.46 6.35 -18.87
N ILE A 474 -21.77 7.49 -18.82
CA ILE A 474 -20.50 7.65 -18.06
C ILE A 474 -20.74 7.57 -16.55
N PHE A 475 -21.86 8.11 -16.05
CA PHE A 475 -22.15 8.21 -14.62
C PHE A 475 -23.06 7.11 -14.06
N GLU A 476 -23.71 6.34 -14.90
CA GLU A 476 -24.44 5.12 -14.51
C GLU A 476 -23.49 3.93 -14.27
#